data_b924e946db8003812031b9d7444d4224
#
_entry.id   b924e946db8003812031b9d7444d4224
#
_cell.length_a   1.000
_cell.length_b   1.000
_cell.length_c   1.000
_cell.angle_alpha   90.00
_cell.angle_beta   90.00
_cell.angle_gamma   90.00
#
_symmetry.space_group_name_H-M   'P 1'
#
loop_
_entity.id
_entity.type
_entity.pdbx_description
1 polymer ?
#
loop_
_entity_poly.entity_id
_entity_poly.type
_entity_poly.pdbx_seq_one_letter_code
_entity_poly.pdbx_strand_id
1 'polypeptide(L)'
;PVQKLDPEKALAEVNAFRTKNGRSAVVLDARLSQAAAVQSKDQARRSSIGHYGSDGSKPMQRAERAGFHAKLASENVAAGQKSFSDAMRSWEESSGHRENLLRPEVTAIGVAMAKNEDGRAYWTLVLGAE
;
A
#
# COMPACT_ATOMS: atom_id res chain seq x y z
N PRO A 1 -8.13 -11.16 16.43
CA PRO A 1 -7.57 -11.72 15.20
C PRO A 1 -7.50 -10.71 14.07
N VAL A 2 -6.48 -10.86 13.22
CA VAL A 2 -6.30 -9.99 12.07
C VAL A 2 -7.34 -10.34 11.00
N GLN A 3 -8.00 -9.31 10.45
CA GLN A 3 -8.97 -9.48 9.38
C GLN A 3 -8.27 -9.68 8.04
N LYS A 4 -8.80 -10.60 7.25
CA LYS A 4 -8.31 -10.83 5.90
C LYS A 4 -8.48 -9.56 5.06
N LEU A 5 -7.48 -9.25 4.23
CA LEU A 5 -7.56 -8.13 3.30
C LEU A 5 -8.55 -8.45 2.18
N ASP A 6 -9.48 -7.51 1.95
CA ASP A 6 -10.38 -7.53 0.80
C ASP A 6 -9.98 -6.35 -0.10
N PRO A 7 -9.34 -6.60 -1.25
CA PRO A 7 -8.84 -5.51 -2.11
C PRO A 7 -9.93 -4.55 -2.58
N GLU A 8 -11.12 -5.05 -2.87
CA GLU A 8 -12.22 -4.19 -3.35
C GLU A 8 -12.69 -3.23 -2.25
N LYS A 9 -12.77 -3.71 -1.01
CA LYS A 9 -13.12 -2.84 0.11
C LYS A 9 -12.02 -1.83 0.38
N ALA A 10 -10.76 -2.26 0.26
CA ALA A 10 -9.62 -1.35 0.42
C ALA A 10 -9.67 -0.23 -0.63
N LEU A 11 -9.94 -0.58 -1.88
CA LEU A 11 -10.10 0.41 -2.95
C LEU A 11 -11.22 1.40 -2.62
N ALA A 12 -12.36 0.90 -2.15
CA ALA A 12 -13.49 1.76 -1.79
C ALA A 12 -13.10 2.75 -0.69
N GLU A 13 -12.33 2.32 0.32
CA GLU A 13 -11.89 3.21 1.39
C GLU A 13 -10.90 4.26 0.90
N VAL A 14 -9.96 3.89 0.06
CA VAL A 14 -9.00 4.82 -0.53
C VAL A 14 -9.76 5.86 -1.36
N ASN A 15 -10.68 5.42 -2.19
CA ASN A 15 -11.44 6.32 -3.05
C ASN A 15 -12.40 7.22 -2.27
N ALA A 16 -13.01 6.72 -1.19
CA ALA A 16 -13.84 7.55 -0.33
C ALA A 16 -13.02 8.71 0.26
N PHE A 17 -11.81 8.44 0.71
CA PHE A 17 -10.93 9.47 1.24
C PHE A 17 -10.47 10.44 0.16
N ARG A 18 -10.08 9.93 -1.01
CA ARG A 18 -9.63 10.76 -2.12
C ARG A 18 -10.74 11.70 -2.61
N THR A 19 -11.91 11.16 -2.88
CA THR A 19 -13.01 11.97 -3.42
C THR A 19 -13.53 12.99 -2.42
N LYS A 20 -13.57 12.63 -1.14
CA LYS A 20 -13.90 13.55 -0.05
C LYS A 20 -12.94 14.75 -0.03
N ASN A 21 -11.70 14.54 -0.42
CA ASN A 21 -10.67 15.59 -0.43
C ASN A 21 -10.40 16.16 -1.82
N GLY A 22 -11.35 15.99 -2.76
CA GLY A 22 -11.28 16.63 -4.08
C GLY A 22 -10.35 15.95 -5.08
N ARG A 23 -9.97 14.69 -4.83
CA ARG A 23 -9.13 13.93 -5.75
C ARG A 23 -9.95 12.92 -6.54
N SER A 24 -9.52 12.63 -7.76
CA SER A 24 -10.19 11.64 -8.60
C SER A 24 -10.03 10.23 -8.03
N ALA A 25 -11.04 9.39 -8.27
CA ALA A 25 -10.97 7.98 -7.90
C ALA A 25 -9.88 7.26 -8.70
N VAL A 26 -9.30 6.25 -8.08
CA VAL A 26 -8.26 5.40 -8.69
C VAL A 26 -8.80 3.99 -8.87
N VAL A 27 -8.04 3.15 -9.58
CA VAL A 27 -8.42 1.75 -9.85
C VAL A 27 -7.42 0.81 -9.20
N LEU A 28 -7.84 -0.44 -8.98
CA LEU A 28 -6.91 -1.50 -8.58
C LEU A 28 -6.08 -1.93 -9.79
N ASP A 29 -4.79 -2.14 -9.56
CA ASP A 29 -3.91 -2.71 -10.57
C ASP A 29 -3.20 -3.93 -9.97
N ALA A 30 -3.37 -5.09 -10.61
CA ALA A 30 -2.81 -6.34 -10.11
C ALA A 30 -1.29 -6.30 -10.01
N ARG A 31 -0.63 -5.56 -10.88
CA ARG A 31 0.84 -5.42 -10.87
C ARG A 31 1.29 -4.65 -9.64
N LEU A 32 0.56 -3.59 -9.27
CA LEU A 32 0.85 -2.83 -8.05
C LEU A 32 0.54 -3.66 -6.80
N SER A 33 -0.50 -4.48 -6.83
CA SER A 33 -0.79 -5.39 -5.72
C SER A 33 0.30 -6.45 -5.56
N GLN A 34 0.87 -6.92 -6.67
CA GLN A 34 2.01 -7.84 -6.65
C GLN A 34 3.24 -7.18 -6.01
N ALA A 35 3.53 -5.94 -6.40
CA ALA A 35 4.62 -5.17 -5.79
C ALA A 35 4.39 -4.97 -4.30
N ALA A 36 3.15 -4.67 -3.90
CA ALA A 36 2.78 -4.51 -2.49
C ALA A 36 2.98 -5.83 -1.73
N ALA A 37 2.61 -6.96 -2.34
CA ALA A 37 2.77 -8.28 -1.71
C ALA A 37 4.24 -8.63 -1.47
N VAL A 38 5.10 -8.32 -2.43
CA VAL A 38 6.55 -8.52 -2.26
C VAL A 38 7.04 -7.77 -1.02
N GLN A 39 6.64 -6.51 -0.87
CA GLN A 39 7.07 -5.69 0.26
C GLN A 39 6.47 -6.17 1.59
N SER A 40 5.18 -6.49 1.63
CA SER A 40 4.55 -6.99 2.85
C SER A 40 5.20 -8.30 3.33
N LYS A 41 5.47 -9.22 2.42
CA LYS A 41 6.12 -10.50 2.76
C LYS A 41 7.54 -10.28 3.26
N ASP A 42 8.28 -9.37 2.63
CA ASP A 42 9.65 -9.04 3.03
C ASP A 42 9.68 -8.43 4.43
N GLN A 43 8.78 -7.49 4.70
CA GLN A 43 8.68 -6.84 6.01
C GLN A 43 8.28 -7.85 7.09
N ALA A 44 7.33 -8.73 6.79
CA ALA A 44 6.89 -9.77 7.73
C ALA A 44 8.03 -10.71 8.07
N ARG A 45 8.83 -11.12 7.08
CA ARG A 45 9.98 -11.99 7.28
C ARG A 45 11.03 -11.33 8.19
N ARG A 46 11.24 -10.01 8.04
CA ARG A 46 12.20 -9.26 8.84
C ARG A 46 11.62 -8.75 10.16
N SER A 47 10.30 -8.82 10.32
CA SER A 47 9.57 -8.21 11.44
C SER A 47 9.91 -6.73 11.60
N SER A 48 9.98 -6.01 10.47
CA SER A 48 10.39 -4.60 10.41
C SER A 48 9.70 -3.91 9.24
N ILE A 49 9.40 -2.62 9.38
CA ILE A 49 8.78 -1.85 8.31
C ILE A 49 9.75 -0.84 7.71
N GLY A 50 9.50 -0.48 6.45
CA GLY A 50 10.29 0.51 5.72
C GLY A 50 9.94 0.45 4.25
N HIS A 51 10.53 1.35 3.46
CA HIS A 51 10.26 1.44 2.04
C HIS A 51 11.29 0.71 1.18
N TYR A 52 12.44 0.36 1.77
CA TYR A 52 13.46 -0.40 1.07
C TYR A 52 13.25 -1.89 1.34
N GLY A 53 13.30 -2.69 0.27
CA GLY A 53 13.31 -4.15 0.41
C GLY A 53 14.64 -4.65 0.95
N SER A 54 14.68 -5.92 1.35
CA SER A 54 15.93 -6.55 1.80
C SER A 54 17.02 -6.53 0.73
N ASP A 55 16.62 -6.51 -0.54
CA ASP A 55 17.53 -6.43 -1.69
C ASP A 55 17.87 -5.00 -2.08
N GLY A 56 17.46 -4.01 -1.28
CA GLY A 56 17.67 -2.59 -1.56
C GLY A 56 16.67 -1.97 -2.50
N SER A 57 15.65 -2.72 -2.95
CA SER A 57 14.67 -2.21 -3.89
C SER A 57 13.79 -1.11 -3.28
N LYS A 58 13.43 -0.13 -4.11
CA LYS A 58 12.50 0.95 -3.79
C LYS A 58 11.12 0.62 -4.37
N PRO A 59 10.05 1.32 -3.93
CA PRO A 59 8.70 1.08 -4.45
C PRO A 59 8.61 1.12 -5.97
N MET A 60 9.25 2.10 -6.61
CA MET A 60 9.24 2.22 -8.07
C MET A 60 9.88 1.01 -8.75
N GLN A 61 10.99 0.51 -8.20
CA GLN A 61 11.66 -0.67 -8.74
C GLN A 61 10.80 -1.92 -8.62
N ARG A 62 10.10 -2.08 -7.50
CA ARG A 62 9.20 -3.22 -7.32
C ARG A 62 8.01 -3.16 -8.27
N ALA A 63 7.47 -1.96 -8.50
CA ALA A 63 6.40 -1.74 -9.49
C ALA A 63 6.89 -2.12 -10.90
N GLU A 64 8.08 -1.66 -11.28
CA GLU A 64 8.69 -2.00 -12.58
C GLU A 64 8.88 -3.50 -12.75
N ARG A 65 9.38 -4.17 -11.73
CA ARG A 65 9.58 -5.64 -11.74
C ARG A 65 8.27 -6.39 -11.94
N ALA A 66 7.16 -5.82 -11.49
CA ALA A 66 5.83 -6.40 -11.64
C ALA A 66 5.18 -6.04 -12.98
N GLY A 67 5.85 -5.23 -13.81
CA GLY A 67 5.37 -4.84 -15.12
C GLY A 67 4.62 -3.52 -15.19
N PHE A 68 4.58 -2.78 -14.09
CA PHE A 68 3.95 -1.45 -14.03
C PHE A 68 5.03 -0.41 -14.32
N HIS A 69 4.97 0.21 -15.51
CA HIS A 69 5.99 1.15 -15.96
C HIS A 69 5.72 2.53 -15.35
N ALA A 70 6.14 2.69 -14.11
CA ALA A 70 5.77 3.82 -13.27
C ALA A 70 6.47 5.11 -13.69
N LYS A 71 5.69 6.16 -13.89
CA LYS A 71 6.17 7.54 -13.86
C LYS A 71 6.23 8.00 -12.41
N LEU A 72 5.40 7.42 -11.58
CA LEU A 72 5.27 7.73 -10.17
C LEU A 72 4.90 6.46 -9.41
N ALA A 73 5.57 6.21 -8.30
CA ALA A 73 5.15 5.19 -7.37
C ALA A 73 5.53 5.61 -5.96
N SER A 74 4.56 5.62 -5.07
CA SER A 74 4.76 5.87 -3.66
C SER A 74 4.13 4.74 -2.85
N GLU A 75 4.41 4.71 -1.55
CA GLU A 75 4.05 3.56 -0.73
C GLU A 75 3.71 3.99 0.69
N ASN A 76 2.61 3.46 1.21
CA ASN A 76 2.29 3.55 2.63
C ASN A 76 2.43 2.16 3.22
N VAL A 77 3.12 2.07 4.36
CA VAL A 77 3.29 0.80 5.08
C VAL A 77 2.82 0.96 6.53
N ALA A 78 2.35 -0.13 7.11
CA ALA A 78 1.91 -0.14 8.51
C ALA A 78 2.07 -1.55 9.06
N ALA A 79 2.24 -1.66 10.38
CA ALA A 79 2.40 -2.95 11.03
C ALA A 79 1.62 -3.00 12.33
N GLY A 80 0.98 -4.13 12.56
CA GLY A 80 0.28 -4.41 13.82
C GLY A 80 -1.21 -4.15 13.81
N GLN A 81 -1.73 -3.42 12.82
CA GLN A 81 -3.16 -3.16 12.74
C GLN A 81 -3.92 -4.46 12.47
N LYS A 82 -5.14 -4.54 13.00
CA LYS A 82 -5.98 -5.73 12.89
C LYS A 82 -6.85 -5.76 11.63
N SER A 83 -6.92 -4.65 10.90
CA SER A 83 -7.72 -4.53 9.67
C SER A 83 -7.10 -3.49 8.74
N PHE A 84 -7.47 -3.55 7.46
CA PHE A 84 -7.06 -2.52 6.51
C PHE A 84 -7.64 -1.16 6.94
N SER A 85 -8.86 -1.11 7.44
CA SER A 85 -9.48 0.14 7.89
C SER A 85 -8.64 0.82 8.97
N ASP A 86 -8.09 0.04 9.90
CA ASP A 86 -7.21 0.60 10.94
C ASP A 86 -5.91 1.12 10.35
N ALA A 87 -5.32 0.40 9.40
CA ALA A 87 -4.11 0.86 8.70
C ALA A 87 -4.42 2.16 7.95
N MET A 88 -5.54 2.19 7.23
CA MET A 88 -5.98 3.36 6.47
C MET A 88 -6.16 4.58 7.36
N ARG A 89 -6.80 4.41 8.52
CA ARG A 89 -6.97 5.50 9.48
C ARG A 89 -5.63 6.05 9.96
N SER A 90 -4.70 5.17 10.25
CA SER A 90 -3.34 5.54 10.65
C SER A 90 -2.67 6.39 9.56
N TRP A 91 -2.82 6.00 8.29
CA TRP A 91 -2.25 6.77 7.18
C TRP A 91 -2.94 8.12 6.96
N GLU A 92 -4.25 8.18 7.16
CA GLU A 92 -4.99 9.45 7.04
C GLU A 92 -4.53 10.49 8.07
N GLU A 93 -4.10 10.02 9.23
CA GLU A 93 -3.70 10.89 10.35
C GLU A 93 -2.22 11.29 10.34
N SER A 94 -1.42 10.71 9.45
CA SER A 94 0.02 10.97 9.33
C SER A 94 0.29 11.81 8.09
N SER A 95 0.91 12.99 8.22
CA SER A 95 1.04 13.94 7.12
C SER A 95 1.70 13.35 5.86
N GLY A 96 2.79 12.63 6.00
CA GLY A 96 3.48 12.03 4.85
C GLY A 96 2.65 10.96 4.15
N HIS A 97 2.01 10.09 4.93
CA HIS A 97 1.14 9.05 4.38
C HIS A 97 -0.12 9.64 3.75
N ARG A 98 -0.66 10.68 4.38
CA ARG A 98 -1.83 11.40 3.86
C ARG A 98 -1.51 12.06 2.51
N GLU A 99 -0.34 12.66 2.38
CA GLU A 99 0.12 13.23 1.12
C GLU A 99 0.13 12.19 0.00
N ASN A 100 0.63 10.99 0.29
CA ASN A 100 0.64 9.90 -0.68
C ASN A 100 -0.77 9.52 -1.12
N LEU A 101 -1.71 9.43 -0.17
CA LEU A 101 -3.10 9.10 -0.47
C LEU A 101 -3.77 10.13 -1.37
N LEU A 102 -3.40 11.41 -1.23
CA LEU A 102 -4.05 12.53 -1.89
C LEU A 102 -3.28 13.09 -3.09
N ARG A 103 -2.26 12.38 -3.53
CA ARG A 103 -1.46 12.83 -4.66
C ARG A 103 -2.31 12.87 -5.93
N PRO A 104 -2.41 14.05 -6.60
CA PRO A 104 -3.33 14.18 -7.74
C PRO A 104 -2.99 13.27 -8.91
N GLU A 105 -1.70 13.01 -9.14
CA GLU A 105 -1.21 12.25 -10.29
C GLU A 105 -1.49 10.75 -10.19
N VAL A 106 -1.80 10.23 -9.01
CA VAL A 106 -2.02 8.80 -8.80
C VAL A 106 -3.28 8.36 -9.55
N THR A 107 -3.19 7.27 -10.32
CA THR A 107 -4.30 6.72 -11.07
C THR A 107 -4.64 5.28 -10.67
N ALA A 108 -3.73 4.57 -10.01
CA ALA A 108 -3.91 3.16 -9.67
C ALA A 108 -3.28 2.85 -8.32
N ILE A 109 -3.82 1.82 -7.66
CA ILE A 109 -3.27 1.34 -6.40
C ILE A 109 -3.13 -0.18 -6.41
N GLY A 110 -2.24 -0.66 -5.54
CA GLY A 110 -2.16 -2.07 -5.17
C GLY A 110 -2.11 -2.19 -3.67
N VAL A 111 -2.67 -3.27 -3.14
CA VAL A 111 -2.73 -3.51 -1.69
C VAL A 111 -2.32 -4.94 -1.37
N ALA A 112 -1.66 -5.12 -0.22
CA ALA A 112 -1.29 -6.43 0.25
C ALA A 112 -1.12 -6.43 1.78
N MET A 113 -1.18 -7.63 2.34
CA MET A 113 -0.93 -7.86 3.75
C MET A 113 -0.24 -9.22 3.90
N ALA A 114 0.72 -9.29 4.82
CA ALA A 114 1.35 -10.54 5.21
C ALA A 114 1.53 -10.56 6.72
N LYS A 115 1.51 -11.75 7.31
CA LYS A 115 1.73 -11.91 8.75
C LYS A 115 3.11 -12.52 8.98
N ASN A 116 3.76 -12.10 10.08
CA ASN A 116 4.99 -12.76 10.53
C ASN A 116 4.64 -14.00 11.38
N GLU A 117 5.68 -14.67 11.90
CA GLU A 117 5.52 -15.87 12.72
C GLU A 117 4.63 -15.63 13.96
N ASP A 118 4.67 -14.42 14.50
CA ASP A 118 3.91 -14.06 15.69
C ASP A 118 2.47 -13.63 15.36
N GLY A 119 2.09 -13.69 14.09
CA GLY A 119 0.75 -13.28 13.65
C GLY A 119 0.58 -11.79 13.50
N ARG A 120 1.65 -10.99 13.57
CA ARG A 120 1.61 -9.55 13.37
C ARG A 120 1.43 -9.25 11.88
N ALA A 121 0.47 -8.39 11.57
CA ALA A 121 0.15 -8.04 10.19
C ALA A 121 1.02 -6.89 9.68
N TYR A 122 1.46 -7.00 8.43
CA TYR A 122 2.22 -5.98 7.72
C TYR A 122 1.45 -5.58 6.48
N TRP A 123 1.01 -4.33 6.43
CA TRP A 123 0.13 -3.79 5.39
C TRP A 123 0.93 -2.91 4.44
N THR A 124 0.68 -3.04 3.15
CA THR A 124 1.33 -2.21 2.13
C THR A 124 0.30 -1.71 1.13
N LEU A 125 0.33 -0.41 0.87
CA LEU A 125 -0.45 0.25 -0.18
C LEU A 125 0.54 0.92 -1.13
N VAL A 126 0.53 0.52 -2.39
CA VAL A 126 1.34 1.16 -3.44
C VAL A 126 0.40 2.02 -4.27
N LEU A 127 0.82 3.26 -4.52
CA LEU A 127 0.03 4.24 -5.29
C LEU A 127 0.89 4.69 -6.47
N GLY A 128 0.36 4.59 -7.69
CA GLY A 128 1.18 4.86 -8.86
C GLY A 128 0.42 5.43 -10.05
N ALA A 129 1.22 5.83 -11.04
CA ALA A 129 0.77 6.26 -12.37
C ALA A 129 1.79 5.81 -13.40
N GLU A 130 1.28 5.37 -14.57
CA GLU A 130 2.12 5.01 -15.72
C GLU A 130 2.31 6.16 -16.67
#